data_6b38369f51f8a7839bcfc29df530549f
#
_entry.id   6b38369f51f8a7839bcfc29df530549f
#
_cell.length_a   1.000
_cell.length_b   1.000
_cell.length_c   1.000
_cell.angle_alpha   90.00
_cell.angle_beta   90.00
_cell.angle_gamma   90.00
#
_symmetry.space_group_name_H-M   'P 1'
#
loop_
_entity.id
_entity.type
_entity.pdbx_description
1 polymer ?
#
loop_
_entity_poly.entity_id
_entity_poly.type
_entity_poly.pdbx_seq_one_letter_code
_entity_poly.pdbx_strand_id
1 'polypeptide(L)'
;MTPLTSGLHEECGVFGVFAKEKTNVAATTYYGLFALQHRGQESCGIVVNDDGVFNSYKDTGLVNDVFTPERLDGLGHGNMAVGHVRYGTTGANARLNAQPILVNHYKGRMALAHNGNLVNTYELRHELEKQGSIFHTTSDTEVISYLVTKERLEAPSIEEALNRAMNKINGAYSLVIMSPAKLIAARDENGFRPLCYGITNEGTYIVASESCALDSVGAKFVRDLLPGEIVVFDENGVRSIKDHCGKRPHTLCVFEYIYFARPDSVIEGASVHEARLRAGAFLALEHPVQADIVIGVPDSGIDAAIGYSHQSGIPYGIGFIKNKYIGRTFISPGQSSREDKVRIKLNVVASVVKGKRVVLIDDSIVRGTTSGRIVKLLREAGATEVHMRVSAPPFLNPCYYGTDIDSREHLIACHHSIKEISDIIGTDSLGYLSVENAKKLAVHANGCECGYCTACFSGEYPTDIPTEMHKDKFDRKISESKEKTTT
;
A
#
# COMPACT_ATOMS: atom_id res chain seq x y z
N MET A 1 2.90 6.05 24.78
CA MET A 1 2.19 4.79 24.44
C MET A 1 1.54 4.99 23.09
N THR A 2 2.15 4.50 22.04
CA THR A 2 1.61 4.52 20.67
C THR A 2 0.33 3.67 20.63
N PRO A 3 -0.76 4.13 20.03
CA PRO A 3 -1.97 3.31 19.93
C PRO A 3 -1.68 2.11 19.05
N LEU A 4 -1.65 0.93 19.64
CA LEU A 4 -1.59 -0.36 18.96
C LEU A 4 -2.89 -0.55 18.16
N THR A 5 -2.90 -0.15 16.89
CA THR A 5 -3.97 -0.51 15.96
C THR A 5 -3.80 -1.97 15.59
N SER A 6 -4.81 -2.79 15.83
CA SER A 6 -4.82 -4.21 15.51
C SER A 6 -5.37 -4.42 14.10
N GLY A 7 -4.52 -4.68 13.13
CA GLY A 7 -4.91 -4.97 11.74
C GLY A 7 -3.70 -4.78 10.81
N LEU A 8 -3.76 -5.37 9.63
CA LEU A 8 -2.89 -4.97 8.52
C LEU A 8 -3.18 -3.52 8.18
N HIS A 9 -2.12 -2.79 7.90
CA HIS A 9 -2.19 -1.40 7.55
C HIS A 9 -1.86 -1.23 6.07
N GLU A 10 -2.51 -0.25 5.46
CA GLU A 10 -2.52 0.02 4.04
C GLU A 10 -1.17 0.60 3.59
N GLU A 11 -0.92 0.55 2.30
CA GLU A 11 0.29 1.07 1.69
C GLU A 11 0.04 2.41 1.01
N CYS A 12 1.14 3.15 0.77
CA CYS A 12 1.11 4.44 0.10
C CYS A 12 0.57 4.36 -1.33
N GLY A 13 0.06 5.49 -1.84
CA GLY A 13 -0.30 5.68 -3.24
C GLY A 13 0.36 6.90 -3.83
N VAL A 14 0.91 6.77 -5.04
CA VAL A 14 1.53 7.85 -5.81
C VAL A 14 0.68 8.21 -7.02
N PHE A 15 0.67 9.50 -7.37
CA PHE A 15 -0.04 10.01 -8.51
C PHE A 15 0.77 11.12 -9.18
N GLY A 16 0.80 11.16 -10.52
CA GLY A 16 1.50 12.17 -11.29
C GLY A 16 0.70 12.62 -12.50
N VAL A 17 0.76 13.90 -12.82
CA VAL A 17 0.11 14.52 -13.97
C VAL A 17 1.12 15.27 -14.81
N PHE A 18 1.12 15.04 -16.12
CA PHE A 18 1.88 15.82 -17.10
C PHE A 18 0.96 16.25 -18.25
N ALA A 19 0.72 17.54 -18.36
CA ALA A 19 -0.01 18.17 -19.47
C ALA A 19 0.96 19.03 -20.31
N LYS A 20 0.71 19.10 -21.62
CA LYS A 20 1.51 19.97 -22.50
C LYS A 20 1.21 21.45 -22.26
N GLU A 21 -0.04 21.74 -21.95
CA GLU A 21 -0.52 23.09 -21.67
C GLU A 21 -0.91 23.24 -20.21
N LYS A 22 -0.89 24.47 -19.72
CA LYS A 22 -1.32 24.82 -18.36
C LYS A 22 -2.80 24.51 -18.17
N THR A 23 -3.12 23.70 -17.16
CA THR A 23 -4.48 23.28 -16.81
C THR A 23 -4.65 23.12 -15.30
N ASN A 24 -5.83 22.72 -14.83
CA ASN A 24 -6.08 22.48 -13.41
C ASN A 24 -5.55 21.10 -12.97
N VAL A 25 -4.22 20.93 -12.99
CA VAL A 25 -3.55 19.69 -12.57
C VAL A 25 -3.73 19.41 -11.07
N ALA A 26 -4.00 20.44 -10.25
CA ALA A 26 -4.29 20.27 -8.83
C ALA A 26 -5.58 19.47 -8.61
N ALA A 27 -6.66 19.83 -9.29
CA ALA A 27 -7.93 19.12 -9.23
C ALA A 27 -7.83 17.69 -9.77
N THR A 28 -7.13 17.50 -10.90
CA THR A 28 -6.88 16.16 -11.44
C THR A 28 -6.13 15.28 -10.44
N THR A 29 -5.10 15.84 -9.78
CA THR A 29 -4.34 15.13 -8.76
C THR A 29 -5.18 14.82 -7.53
N TYR A 30 -6.02 15.77 -7.09
CA TYR A 30 -6.96 15.55 -5.98
C TYR A 30 -7.88 14.34 -6.24
N TYR A 31 -8.50 14.26 -7.43
CA TYR A 31 -9.38 13.13 -7.78
C TYR A 31 -8.61 11.80 -7.86
N GLY A 32 -7.41 11.82 -8.42
CA GLY A 32 -6.55 10.64 -8.45
C GLY A 32 -6.16 10.15 -7.05
N LEU A 33 -5.78 11.07 -6.15
CA LEU A 33 -5.48 10.72 -4.76
C LEU A 33 -6.71 10.25 -3.99
N PHE A 34 -7.88 10.84 -4.25
CA PHE A 34 -9.13 10.39 -3.66
C PHE A 34 -9.47 8.95 -4.08
N ALA A 35 -9.22 8.59 -5.33
CA ALA A 35 -9.36 7.22 -5.82
C ALA A 35 -8.36 6.24 -5.16
N LEU A 36 -7.19 6.73 -4.76
CA LEU A 36 -6.14 5.97 -4.05
C LEU A 36 -6.24 6.05 -2.52
N GLN A 37 -7.28 6.67 -1.96
CA GLN A 37 -7.41 6.90 -0.51
C GLN A 37 -7.39 5.61 0.32
N HIS A 38 -7.82 4.48 -0.25
CA HIS A 38 -7.76 3.17 0.40
C HIS A 38 -6.32 2.74 0.72
N ARG A 39 -5.32 3.22 -0.04
CA ARG A 39 -3.90 2.92 0.16
C ARG A 39 -3.27 3.73 1.30
N GLY A 40 -3.75 4.95 1.58
CA GLY A 40 -3.17 5.79 2.63
C GLY A 40 -4.18 6.75 3.26
N GLN A 41 -4.30 6.74 4.58
CA GLN A 41 -5.30 7.53 5.33
C GLN A 41 -4.68 8.40 6.44
N GLU A 42 -3.34 8.45 6.56
CA GLU A 42 -2.65 9.21 7.60
C GLU A 42 -2.32 10.63 7.18
N SER A 43 -1.79 10.78 5.99
CA SER A 43 -1.45 12.08 5.43
C SER A 43 -1.52 12.05 3.90
N CYS A 44 -1.66 13.23 3.31
CA CYS A 44 -1.62 13.40 1.86
C CYS A 44 -0.98 14.73 1.50
N GLY A 45 -0.56 14.84 0.24
CA GLY A 45 0.05 16.07 -0.28
C GLY A 45 0.01 16.16 -1.79
N ILE A 46 0.03 17.39 -2.28
CA ILE A 46 0.09 17.74 -3.71
C ILE A 46 1.14 18.82 -3.90
N VAL A 47 1.96 18.65 -4.94
CA VAL A 47 2.87 19.68 -5.45
C VAL A 47 2.50 19.95 -6.89
N VAL A 48 2.25 21.21 -7.23
CA VAL A 48 1.95 21.70 -8.59
C VAL A 48 3.13 22.47 -9.12
N ASN A 49 3.49 22.23 -10.36
CA ASN A 49 4.47 23.02 -11.10
C ASN A 49 3.77 23.99 -12.06
N ASP A 50 3.95 25.29 -11.81
CA ASP A 50 3.56 26.36 -12.69
C ASP A 50 4.81 26.99 -13.30
N ASP A 51 5.21 26.53 -14.47
CA ASP A 51 6.37 27.03 -15.23
C ASP A 51 7.66 27.15 -14.38
N GLY A 52 7.97 26.10 -13.63
CA GLY A 52 9.16 26.04 -12.75
C GLY A 52 8.93 26.57 -11.33
N VAL A 53 7.79 27.19 -11.06
CA VAL A 53 7.38 27.57 -9.70
C VAL A 53 6.58 26.43 -9.07
N PHE A 54 7.07 25.91 -7.94
CA PHE A 54 6.40 24.79 -7.26
C PHE A 54 5.57 25.31 -6.09
N ASN A 55 4.25 25.11 -6.19
CA ASN A 55 3.31 25.32 -5.10
C ASN A 55 2.99 23.98 -4.45
N SER A 56 2.99 23.93 -3.13
CA SER A 56 2.77 22.67 -2.40
C SER A 56 1.87 22.84 -1.19
N TYR A 57 1.03 21.85 -0.96
CA TYR A 57 0.32 21.70 0.29
C TYR A 57 0.30 20.22 0.69
N LYS A 58 0.57 19.95 1.98
CA LYS A 58 0.51 18.60 2.56
C LYS A 58 0.19 18.68 4.05
N ASP A 59 -0.62 17.74 4.52
CA ASP A 59 -0.98 17.65 5.93
C ASP A 59 -1.41 16.24 6.31
N THR A 60 -1.64 16.02 7.60
CA THR A 60 -2.25 14.80 8.14
C THR A 60 -3.77 14.84 7.95
N GLY A 61 -4.33 13.71 7.56
CA GLY A 61 -5.77 13.54 7.32
C GLY A 61 -6.08 12.90 5.97
N LEU A 62 -7.37 12.72 5.71
CA LEU A 62 -7.86 12.23 4.44
C LEU A 62 -7.77 13.33 3.37
N VAL A 63 -7.77 12.91 2.12
CA VAL A 63 -7.65 13.84 0.97
C VAL A 63 -8.73 14.92 0.99
N ASN A 64 -9.99 14.55 1.28
CA ASN A 64 -11.09 15.50 1.37
C ASN A 64 -11.03 16.42 2.61
N ASP A 65 -10.35 16.00 3.68
CA ASP A 65 -10.20 16.81 4.89
C ASP A 65 -9.04 17.80 4.74
N VAL A 66 -7.98 17.38 4.04
CA VAL A 66 -6.77 18.17 3.81
C VAL A 66 -6.96 19.19 2.70
N PHE A 67 -7.58 18.81 1.59
CA PHE A 67 -7.74 19.66 0.43
C PHE A 67 -9.14 20.27 0.33
N THR A 68 -9.33 21.44 0.97
CA THR A 68 -10.52 22.26 0.77
C THR A 68 -10.45 22.97 -0.60
N PRO A 69 -11.58 23.48 -1.14
CA PRO A 69 -11.57 24.26 -2.39
C PRO A 69 -10.54 25.40 -2.39
N GLU A 70 -10.43 26.14 -1.28
CA GLU A 70 -9.51 27.28 -1.14
C GLU A 70 -8.05 26.82 -1.19
N ARG A 71 -7.73 25.64 -0.61
CA ARG A 71 -6.39 25.09 -0.65
C ARG A 71 -6.00 24.56 -2.02
N LEU A 72 -6.96 23.97 -2.75
CA LEU A 72 -6.76 23.54 -4.14
C LEU A 72 -6.55 24.75 -5.05
N ASP A 73 -7.36 25.80 -4.89
CA ASP A 73 -7.22 27.07 -5.64
C ASP A 73 -5.86 27.72 -5.33
N GLY A 74 -5.41 27.65 -4.08
CA GLY A 74 -4.10 28.16 -3.64
C GLY A 74 -2.90 27.43 -4.26
N LEU A 75 -3.06 26.18 -4.73
CA LEU A 75 -2.03 25.48 -5.50
C LEU A 75 -1.91 25.99 -6.94
N GLY A 76 -2.97 26.64 -7.45
CA GLY A 76 -3.00 27.25 -8.78
C GLY A 76 -3.11 26.25 -9.93
N HIS A 77 -2.94 26.77 -11.14
CA HIS A 77 -2.89 26.00 -12.37
C HIS A 77 -1.45 25.77 -12.78
N GLY A 78 -1.18 24.62 -13.35
CA GLY A 78 0.15 24.25 -13.83
C GLY A 78 0.07 23.26 -14.98
N ASN A 79 1.21 22.81 -15.44
CA ASN A 79 1.30 21.76 -16.45
C ASN A 79 1.72 20.41 -15.87
N MET A 80 2.19 20.36 -14.63
CA MET A 80 2.55 19.13 -13.94
C MET A 80 2.12 19.17 -12.49
N ALA A 81 1.81 17.99 -11.94
CA ALA A 81 1.63 17.82 -10.50
C ALA A 81 2.06 16.43 -10.04
N VAL A 82 2.46 16.34 -8.78
CA VAL A 82 2.73 15.08 -8.08
C VAL A 82 1.93 15.06 -6.79
N GLY A 83 1.26 13.95 -6.54
CA GLY A 83 0.46 13.71 -5.36
C GLY A 83 0.83 12.41 -4.66
N HIS A 84 0.53 12.36 -3.37
CA HIS A 84 0.78 11.20 -2.52
C HIS A 84 -0.29 11.05 -1.45
N VAL A 85 -0.70 9.81 -1.19
CA VAL A 85 -1.42 9.40 0.02
C VAL A 85 -0.55 8.45 0.81
N ARG A 86 -0.39 8.70 2.12
CA ARG A 86 0.52 7.96 2.98
C ARG A 86 -0.23 7.15 4.01
N TYR A 87 0.25 5.94 4.22
CA TYR A 87 0.09 5.21 5.46
C TYR A 87 1.40 5.23 6.25
N GLY A 88 1.36 5.50 7.54
CA GLY A 88 2.56 5.58 8.39
C GLY A 88 3.02 4.21 8.84
N THR A 89 4.03 3.66 8.20
CA THR A 89 4.69 2.41 8.61
C THR A 89 5.76 2.62 9.67
N THR A 90 6.44 3.77 9.65
CA THR A 90 7.53 4.09 10.58
C THR A 90 7.61 5.59 10.85
N GLY A 91 7.83 5.96 12.13
CA GLY A 91 8.16 7.33 12.55
C GLY A 91 7.02 8.11 13.20
N ALA A 92 7.33 8.72 14.36
CA ALA A 92 6.37 9.40 15.24
C ALA A 92 5.83 10.75 14.72
N ASN A 93 6.34 11.26 13.57
CA ASN A 93 5.99 12.58 13.02
C ASN A 93 5.30 12.47 11.65
N ALA A 94 4.02 12.11 11.66
CA ALA A 94 3.21 11.95 10.46
C ALA A 94 3.29 13.14 9.48
N ARG A 95 3.27 14.38 9.98
CA ARG A 95 3.30 15.59 9.15
C ARG A 95 4.66 15.83 8.48
N LEU A 96 5.77 15.60 9.18
CA LEU A 96 7.12 15.78 8.61
C LEU A 96 7.39 14.77 7.50
N ASN A 97 6.88 13.54 7.69
CA ASN A 97 7.02 12.45 6.73
C ASN A 97 5.97 12.48 5.60
N ALA A 98 5.03 13.44 5.63
CA ALA A 98 4.06 13.58 4.54
C ALA A 98 4.78 13.92 3.23
N GLN A 99 4.34 13.26 2.16
CA GLN A 99 4.86 13.42 0.81
C GLN A 99 3.88 14.16 -0.09
N PRO A 100 4.31 14.72 -1.23
CA PRO A 100 5.66 14.65 -1.81
C PRO A 100 6.72 15.40 -1.02
N ILE A 101 7.98 14.93 -1.10
CA ILE A 101 9.14 15.68 -0.59
C ILE A 101 9.56 16.70 -1.65
N LEU A 102 9.63 17.97 -1.25
CA LEU A 102 10.08 19.06 -2.10
C LEU A 102 11.52 19.44 -1.75
N VAL A 103 12.39 19.42 -2.75
CA VAL A 103 13.81 19.69 -2.60
C VAL A 103 14.25 20.82 -3.51
N ASN A 104 14.97 21.80 -2.94
CA ASN A 104 15.73 22.79 -3.70
C ASN A 104 17.17 22.35 -3.74
N HIS A 105 17.75 22.25 -4.91
CA HIS A 105 19.14 21.84 -5.10
C HIS A 105 19.85 22.71 -6.12
N TYR A 106 21.17 22.58 -6.24
CA TYR A 106 22.00 23.46 -7.08
C TYR A 106 21.50 23.62 -8.53
N LYS A 107 20.92 22.58 -9.13
CA LYS A 107 20.43 22.62 -10.53
C LYS A 107 18.92 22.86 -10.65
N GLY A 108 18.23 23.23 -9.58
CA GLY A 108 16.79 23.56 -9.62
C GLY A 108 15.99 23.01 -8.48
N ARG A 109 14.74 22.65 -8.78
CA ARG A 109 13.78 22.06 -7.83
C ARG A 109 13.38 20.66 -8.25
N MET A 110 12.99 19.85 -7.26
CA MET A 110 12.48 18.51 -7.47
C MET A 110 11.38 18.22 -6.44
N ALA A 111 10.28 17.60 -6.87
CA ALA A 111 9.30 16.99 -5.98
C ALA A 111 9.32 15.48 -6.20
N LEU A 112 9.29 14.71 -5.11
CA LEU A 112 9.38 13.24 -5.13
C LEU A 112 8.28 12.62 -4.28
N ALA A 113 7.53 11.68 -4.86
CA ALA A 113 6.60 10.79 -4.18
C ALA A 113 7.07 9.33 -4.32
N HIS A 114 6.95 8.56 -3.25
CA HIS A 114 7.45 7.19 -3.13
C HIS A 114 6.40 6.28 -2.49
N ASN A 115 6.16 5.13 -3.12
CA ASN A 115 5.43 4.00 -2.56
C ASN A 115 6.37 2.80 -2.47
N GLY A 116 6.61 2.31 -1.27
CA GLY A 116 7.50 1.19 -0.97
C GLY A 116 8.35 1.41 0.28
N ASN A 117 9.41 0.64 0.40
CA ASN A 117 10.40 0.77 1.48
C ASN A 117 11.76 0.23 1.04
N LEU A 118 12.81 0.99 1.27
CA LEU A 118 14.18 0.57 1.00
C LEU A 118 14.71 -0.30 2.15
N VAL A 119 15.37 -1.40 1.81
CA VAL A 119 15.99 -2.29 2.78
C VAL A 119 17.34 -1.79 3.28
N ASN A 120 18.02 -0.91 2.54
CA ASN A 120 19.33 -0.36 2.87
C ASN A 120 19.28 1.14 3.26
N THR A 121 18.13 1.60 3.74
CA THR A 121 17.93 3.02 4.15
C THR A 121 18.93 3.46 5.22
N TYR A 122 19.17 2.60 6.21
CA TYR A 122 20.05 2.94 7.34
C TYR A 122 21.49 3.20 6.89
N GLU A 123 22.04 2.31 6.09
CA GLU A 123 23.41 2.38 5.59
C GLU A 123 23.59 3.63 4.71
N LEU A 124 22.67 3.85 3.78
CA LEU A 124 22.68 5.00 2.88
C LEU A 124 22.57 6.32 3.65
N ARG A 125 21.63 6.39 4.61
CA ARG A 125 21.45 7.57 5.46
C ARG A 125 22.72 7.87 6.26
N HIS A 126 23.30 6.84 6.89
CA HIS A 126 24.52 6.99 7.68
C HIS A 126 25.72 7.48 6.84
N GLU A 127 25.86 6.97 5.62
CA GLU A 127 26.88 7.44 4.68
C GLU A 127 26.66 8.90 4.30
N LEU A 128 25.43 9.30 3.99
CA LEU A 128 25.08 10.68 3.66
C LEU A 128 25.28 11.63 4.84
N GLU A 129 24.89 11.23 6.06
CA GLU A 129 25.12 12.02 7.28
C GLU A 129 26.62 12.27 7.53
N LYS A 130 27.48 11.26 7.32
CA LYS A 130 28.94 11.41 7.43
C LYS A 130 29.52 12.40 6.40
N GLN A 131 28.83 12.57 5.28
CA GLN A 131 29.21 13.55 4.24
C GLN A 131 28.59 14.93 4.48
N GLY A 132 27.88 15.13 5.62
CA GLY A 132 27.30 16.40 6.01
C GLY A 132 25.86 16.64 5.56
N SER A 133 25.17 15.62 5.04
CA SER A 133 23.74 15.75 4.71
C SER A 133 22.90 15.93 5.98
N ILE A 134 21.96 16.88 5.95
CA ILE A 134 21.07 17.19 7.06
C ILE A 134 19.67 16.68 6.73
N PHE A 135 19.17 15.72 7.49
CA PHE A 135 17.86 15.13 7.31
C PHE A 135 16.81 15.84 8.16
N HIS A 136 15.63 16.07 7.59
CA HIS A 136 14.47 16.68 8.23
C HIS A 136 13.37 15.67 8.56
N THR A 137 13.40 14.50 7.91
CA THR A 137 12.42 13.43 8.08
C THR A 137 13.10 12.14 8.48
N THR A 138 12.30 11.16 8.88
CA THR A 138 12.76 9.77 9.11
C THR A 138 12.47 8.87 7.91
N SER A 139 11.91 9.43 6.83
CA SER A 139 11.51 8.69 5.62
C SER A 139 12.72 8.33 4.76
N ASP A 140 12.71 7.12 4.21
CA ASP A 140 13.63 6.66 3.17
C ASP A 140 13.51 7.48 1.87
N THR A 141 12.35 8.08 1.63
CA THR A 141 12.11 8.98 0.49
C THR A 141 13.08 10.17 0.49
N GLU A 142 13.44 10.69 1.67
CA GLU A 142 14.43 11.74 1.78
C GLU A 142 15.84 11.25 1.42
N VAL A 143 16.17 9.99 1.77
CA VAL A 143 17.44 9.36 1.34
C VAL A 143 17.50 9.25 -0.18
N ILE A 144 16.41 8.80 -0.83
CA ILE A 144 16.32 8.76 -2.29
C ILE A 144 16.54 10.15 -2.88
N SER A 145 15.92 11.19 -2.31
CA SER A 145 16.05 12.56 -2.80
C SER A 145 17.51 13.08 -2.73
N TYR A 146 18.23 12.76 -1.65
CA TYR A 146 19.66 13.11 -1.52
C TYR A 146 20.53 12.38 -2.55
N LEU A 147 20.30 11.09 -2.77
CA LEU A 147 21.05 10.32 -3.77
C LEU A 147 20.84 10.86 -5.17
N VAL A 148 19.57 11.10 -5.56
CA VAL A 148 19.26 11.67 -6.88
C VAL A 148 19.87 13.05 -7.06
N THR A 149 19.81 13.93 -6.05
CA THR A 149 20.38 15.28 -6.14
C THR A 149 21.91 15.25 -6.17
N LYS A 150 22.56 14.33 -5.45
CA LYS A 150 23.99 14.11 -5.49
C LYS A 150 24.47 13.66 -6.88
N GLU A 151 23.81 12.63 -7.44
CA GLU A 151 24.11 12.18 -8.80
C GLU A 151 23.84 13.26 -9.84
N ARG A 152 22.83 14.13 -9.62
CA ARG A 152 22.49 15.23 -10.53
C ARG A 152 23.58 16.31 -10.63
N LEU A 153 24.51 16.39 -9.70
CA LEU A 153 25.63 17.33 -9.81
C LEU A 153 26.46 17.03 -11.06
N GLU A 154 26.67 15.76 -11.36
CA GLU A 154 27.50 15.28 -12.49
C GLU A 154 26.65 14.83 -13.69
N ALA A 155 25.49 14.21 -13.45
CA ALA A 155 24.63 13.72 -14.51
C ALA A 155 24.08 14.86 -15.38
N PRO A 156 23.96 14.64 -16.71
CA PRO A 156 23.45 15.67 -17.64
C PRO A 156 21.97 15.97 -17.45
N SER A 157 21.20 15.01 -16.95
CA SER A 157 19.75 15.15 -16.73
C SER A 157 19.31 14.49 -15.42
N ILE A 158 18.07 14.77 -14.99
CA ILE A 158 17.54 14.21 -13.75
C ILE A 158 17.20 12.71 -13.91
N GLU A 159 16.73 12.28 -15.07
CA GLU A 159 16.51 10.86 -15.36
C GLU A 159 17.80 10.06 -15.35
N GLU A 160 18.92 10.63 -15.85
CA GLU A 160 20.22 9.99 -15.76
C GLU A 160 20.74 9.94 -14.32
N ALA A 161 20.48 10.99 -13.54
CA ALA A 161 20.79 10.99 -12.11
C ALA A 161 20.01 9.92 -11.34
N LEU A 162 18.72 9.75 -11.66
CA LEU A 162 17.89 8.68 -11.11
C LEU A 162 18.41 7.30 -11.54
N ASN A 163 18.75 7.12 -12.81
CA ASN A 163 19.31 5.88 -13.35
C ASN A 163 20.58 5.45 -12.58
N ARG A 164 21.47 6.42 -12.25
CA ARG A 164 22.65 6.17 -11.41
C ARG A 164 22.30 5.88 -9.96
N ALA A 165 21.32 6.60 -9.38
CA ALA A 165 20.86 6.38 -8.01
C ALA A 165 20.25 4.99 -7.82
N MET A 166 19.56 4.46 -8.84
CA MET A 166 18.96 3.11 -8.81
C MET A 166 20.02 2.00 -8.61
N ASN A 167 21.29 2.21 -8.95
CA ASN A 167 22.36 1.26 -8.63
C ASN A 167 22.71 1.20 -7.14
N LYS A 168 22.25 2.16 -6.34
CA LYS A 168 22.61 2.30 -4.91
C LYS A 168 21.45 1.93 -3.98
N ILE A 169 20.23 2.18 -4.39
CA ILE A 169 19.02 1.89 -3.60
C ILE A 169 18.60 0.44 -3.80
N ASN A 170 18.23 -0.24 -2.71
CA ASN A 170 17.76 -1.62 -2.73
C ASN A 170 16.44 -1.72 -1.95
N GLY A 171 15.50 -2.51 -2.44
CA GLY A 171 14.17 -2.69 -1.83
C GLY A 171 13.03 -2.35 -2.78
N ALA A 172 11.87 -2.08 -2.22
CA ALA A 172 10.67 -1.76 -2.99
C ALA A 172 10.53 -0.25 -3.20
N TYR A 173 10.34 0.16 -4.46
CA TYR A 173 9.99 1.55 -4.76
C TYR A 173 9.22 1.69 -6.07
N SER A 174 8.13 2.45 -6.00
CA SER A 174 7.46 3.08 -7.13
C SER A 174 7.55 4.58 -6.92
N LEU A 175 8.27 5.28 -7.80
CA LEU A 175 8.61 6.68 -7.67
C LEU A 175 7.88 7.53 -8.71
N VAL A 176 7.41 8.70 -8.29
CA VAL A 176 7.00 9.78 -9.20
C VAL A 176 7.81 11.02 -8.84
N ILE A 177 8.62 11.48 -9.79
CA ILE A 177 9.51 12.61 -9.63
C ILE A 177 9.10 13.71 -10.61
N MET A 178 9.03 14.94 -10.13
CA MET A 178 8.77 16.12 -10.94
C MET A 178 9.95 17.08 -10.86
N SER A 179 10.47 17.48 -11.99
CA SER A 179 11.39 18.61 -12.17
C SER A 179 10.67 19.78 -12.84
N PRO A 180 11.29 20.95 -13.05
CA PRO A 180 10.63 22.06 -13.72
C PRO A 180 10.11 21.76 -15.14
N ALA A 181 10.69 20.77 -15.84
CA ALA A 181 10.35 20.47 -17.23
C ALA A 181 9.94 19.02 -17.48
N LYS A 182 9.98 18.13 -16.50
CA LYS A 182 9.77 16.69 -16.70
C LYS A 182 9.02 16.07 -15.53
N LEU A 183 8.11 15.16 -15.87
CA LEU A 183 7.59 14.16 -14.94
C LEU A 183 8.29 12.82 -15.23
N ILE A 184 8.71 12.12 -14.19
CA ILE A 184 9.45 10.86 -14.29
C ILE A 184 8.77 9.85 -13.38
N ALA A 185 8.51 8.67 -13.91
CA ALA A 185 8.02 7.53 -13.15
C ALA A 185 9.09 6.43 -13.16
N ALA A 186 9.36 5.81 -12.04
CA ALA A 186 10.33 4.71 -11.97
C ALA A 186 9.84 3.61 -11.05
N ARG A 187 10.22 2.36 -11.36
CA ARG A 187 9.86 1.17 -10.61
C ARG A 187 11.11 0.37 -10.27
N ASP A 188 11.16 -0.25 -9.08
CA ASP A 188 12.29 -1.09 -8.67
C ASP A 188 12.53 -2.29 -9.60
N GLU A 189 13.74 -2.85 -9.53
CA GLU A 189 14.18 -3.94 -10.41
C GLU A 189 13.40 -5.26 -10.22
N ASN A 190 12.76 -5.46 -9.07
CA ASN A 190 11.88 -6.60 -8.80
C ASN A 190 10.41 -6.31 -9.16
N GLY A 191 10.02 -5.02 -9.23
CA GLY A 191 8.64 -4.62 -9.45
C GLY A 191 7.71 -4.93 -8.28
N PHE A 192 8.18 -4.74 -7.04
CA PHE A 192 7.40 -5.07 -5.85
C PHE A 192 6.05 -4.35 -5.77
N ARG A 193 6.02 -3.05 -6.15
CA ARG A 193 4.80 -2.25 -6.11
C ARG A 193 4.31 -1.94 -7.52
N PRO A 194 2.99 -1.91 -7.73
CA PRO A 194 2.44 -1.57 -9.03
C PRO A 194 2.68 -0.09 -9.37
N LEU A 195 2.85 0.19 -10.64
CA LEU A 195 2.89 1.54 -11.19
C LEU A 195 2.48 1.48 -12.65
N CYS A 196 1.50 2.28 -13.04
CA CYS A 196 0.99 2.33 -14.39
C CYS A 196 0.85 3.78 -14.89
N TYR A 197 0.64 3.94 -16.19
CA TYR A 197 0.28 5.23 -16.74
C TYR A 197 -0.80 5.13 -17.81
N GLY A 198 -1.51 6.22 -17.97
CA GLY A 198 -2.56 6.40 -18.95
C GLY A 198 -2.50 7.77 -19.62
N ILE A 199 -3.40 8.01 -20.55
CA ILE A 199 -3.52 9.28 -21.27
C ILE A 199 -5.00 9.68 -21.37
N THR A 200 -5.31 10.94 -21.08
CA THR A 200 -6.65 11.49 -21.28
C THR A 200 -6.92 11.80 -22.75
N ASN A 201 -8.18 12.07 -23.11
CA ASN A 201 -8.53 12.45 -24.48
C ASN A 201 -7.87 13.78 -24.91
N GLU A 202 -7.52 14.64 -23.95
CA GLU A 202 -6.85 15.93 -24.16
C GLU A 202 -5.32 15.77 -24.28
N GLY A 203 -4.79 14.54 -24.16
CA GLY A 203 -3.36 14.27 -24.28
C GLY A 203 -2.57 14.49 -23.00
N THR A 204 -3.23 14.59 -21.83
CA THR A 204 -2.58 14.66 -20.52
C THR A 204 -2.16 13.26 -20.08
N TYR A 205 -0.88 13.08 -19.73
CA TYR A 205 -0.39 11.83 -19.19
C TYR A 205 -0.62 11.78 -17.67
N ILE A 206 -1.08 10.62 -17.23
CA ILE A 206 -1.37 10.32 -15.81
C ILE A 206 -0.54 9.12 -15.41
N VAL A 207 0.18 9.22 -14.30
CA VAL A 207 0.90 8.11 -13.64
C VAL A 207 0.19 7.80 -12.34
N ALA A 208 -0.04 6.53 -12.03
CA ALA A 208 -0.72 6.13 -10.80
C ALA A 208 -0.24 4.77 -10.28
N SER A 209 -0.36 4.56 -8.97
CA SER A 209 -0.14 3.25 -8.35
C SER A 209 -1.12 2.19 -8.84
N GLU A 210 -2.36 2.58 -9.19
CA GLU A 210 -3.42 1.65 -9.64
C GLU A 210 -4.21 2.22 -10.82
N SER A 211 -4.71 1.32 -11.66
CA SER A 211 -5.51 1.69 -12.84
C SER A 211 -6.84 2.36 -12.48
N CYS A 212 -7.46 2.03 -11.34
CA CYS A 212 -8.69 2.68 -10.87
C CYS A 212 -8.54 4.20 -10.69
N ALA A 213 -7.32 4.68 -10.43
CA ALA A 213 -7.05 6.11 -10.35
C ALA A 213 -6.97 6.78 -11.74
N LEU A 214 -6.57 6.03 -12.78
CA LEU A 214 -6.66 6.49 -14.17
C LEU A 214 -8.11 6.65 -14.58
N ASP A 215 -8.94 5.64 -14.29
CA ASP A 215 -10.38 5.65 -14.61
C ASP A 215 -11.09 6.83 -13.95
N SER A 216 -10.75 7.13 -12.70
CA SER A 216 -11.39 8.24 -11.96
C SER A 216 -11.13 9.64 -12.53
N VAL A 217 -10.06 9.79 -13.33
CA VAL A 217 -9.73 11.06 -14.02
C VAL A 217 -9.95 10.98 -15.54
N GLY A 218 -10.60 9.92 -16.03
CA GLY A 218 -10.92 9.74 -17.44
C GLY A 218 -9.72 9.45 -18.33
N ALA A 219 -8.61 8.97 -17.77
CA ALA A 219 -7.43 8.57 -18.51
C ALA A 219 -7.54 7.12 -18.99
N LYS A 220 -7.28 6.89 -20.27
CA LYS A 220 -7.20 5.54 -20.85
C LYS A 220 -5.89 4.90 -20.42
N PHE A 221 -5.97 3.71 -19.84
CA PHE A 221 -4.80 2.89 -19.49
C PHE A 221 -3.93 2.62 -20.73
N VAL A 222 -2.64 2.88 -20.61
CA VAL A 222 -1.66 2.57 -21.66
C VAL A 222 -0.94 1.27 -21.31
N ARG A 223 -0.25 1.22 -20.17
CA ARG A 223 0.40 0.03 -19.65
C ARG A 223 0.94 0.21 -18.23
N ASP A 224 1.29 -0.89 -17.61
CA ASP A 224 2.14 -0.91 -16.42
C ASP A 224 3.60 -0.59 -16.79
N LEU A 225 4.37 -0.04 -15.83
CA LEU A 225 5.81 0.09 -15.94
C LEU A 225 6.46 -1.27 -15.69
N LEU A 226 7.47 -1.60 -16.50
CA LEU A 226 8.26 -2.80 -16.29
C LEU A 226 9.10 -2.67 -15.00
N PRO A 227 9.43 -3.80 -14.33
CA PRO A 227 10.44 -3.80 -13.27
C PRO A 227 11.76 -3.20 -13.76
N GLY A 228 12.31 -2.25 -13.02
CA GLY A 228 13.54 -1.54 -13.38
C GLY A 228 13.38 -0.44 -14.42
N GLU A 229 12.18 -0.12 -14.86
CA GLU A 229 11.95 0.89 -15.89
C GLU A 229 11.85 2.30 -15.32
N ILE A 230 12.43 3.27 -16.06
CA ILE A 230 12.20 4.70 -15.88
C ILE A 230 11.44 5.21 -17.11
N VAL A 231 10.27 5.82 -16.90
CA VAL A 231 9.48 6.48 -17.94
C VAL A 231 9.54 7.98 -17.73
N VAL A 232 9.88 8.72 -18.77
CA VAL A 232 10.02 10.17 -18.77
C VAL A 232 8.96 10.80 -19.66
N PHE A 233 8.24 11.74 -19.11
CA PHE A 233 7.24 12.56 -19.80
C PHE A 233 7.78 13.98 -19.89
N ASP A 234 7.95 14.49 -21.10
CA ASP A 234 8.41 15.85 -21.37
C ASP A 234 7.75 16.43 -22.65
N GLU A 235 8.14 17.61 -23.06
CA GLU A 235 7.60 18.29 -24.27
C GLU A 235 7.72 17.44 -25.55
N ASN A 236 8.73 16.57 -25.62
CA ASN A 236 8.97 15.69 -26.76
C ASN A 236 8.11 14.40 -26.70
N GLY A 237 7.36 14.19 -25.63
CA GLY A 237 6.48 13.04 -25.45
C GLY A 237 6.93 12.10 -24.36
N VAL A 238 6.76 10.79 -24.59
CA VAL A 238 7.09 9.73 -23.61
C VAL A 238 8.24 8.90 -24.12
N ARG A 239 9.24 8.71 -23.26
CA ARG A 239 10.36 7.79 -23.53
C ARG A 239 10.67 6.91 -22.32
N SER A 240 11.26 5.78 -22.59
CA SER A 240 11.58 4.75 -21.60
C SER A 240 13.09 4.51 -21.55
N ILE A 241 13.63 4.38 -20.33
CA ILE A 241 15.01 3.96 -20.05
C ILE A 241 14.89 2.60 -19.35
N LYS A 242 15.58 1.58 -19.89
CA LYS A 242 15.43 0.18 -19.50
C LYS A 242 16.72 -0.46 -18.98
N ASP A 243 17.68 0.35 -18.56
CA ASP A 243 19.02 -0.11 -18.15
C ASP A 243 18.98 -1.04 -16.92
N HIS A 244 17.91 -0.98 -16.14
CA HIS A 244 17.68 -1.81 -14.97
C HIS A 244 16.65 -2.92 -15.20
N CYS A 245 16.00 -2.98 -16.39
CA CYS A 245 15.04 -4.02 -16.69
C CYS A 245 15.71 -5.38 -16.84
N GLY A 246 15.10 -6.43 -16.28
CA GLY A 246 15.58 -7.80 -16.39
C GLY A 246 16.83 -8.13 -15.56
N LYS A 247 17.33 -7.22 -14.74
CA LYS A 247 18.46 -7.49 -13.83
C LYS A 247 18.08 -8.41 -12.66
N ARG A 248 16.83 -8.38 -12.25
CA ARG A 248 16.28 -9.22 -11.18
C ARG A 248 15.01 -9.92 -11.66
N PRO A 249 14.63 -11.05 -11.03
CA PRO A 249 13.35 -11.68 -11.30
C PRO A 249 12.20 -10.73 -10.95
N HIS A 250 11.16 -10.74 -11.79
CA HIS A 250 9.93 -10.03 -11.47
C HIS A 250 9.27 -10.65 -10.24
N THR A 251 8.94 -9.85 -9.24
CA THR A 251 8.51 -10.33 -7.93
C THR A 251 7.49 -9.37 -7.30
N LEU A 252 6.31 -9.26 -7.93
CA LEU A 252 5.21 -8.41 -7.43
C LEU A 252 4.74 -8.90 -6.06
N CYS A 253 4.45 -7.98 -5.14
CA CYS A 253 3.85 -8.33 -3.86
C CYS A 253 2.47 -8.99 -4.07
N VAL A 254 2.33 -10.27 -3.69
CA VAL A 254 1.06 -10.98 -3.86
C VAL A 254 -0.09 -10.35 -3.07
N PHE A 255 0.24 -9.64 -1.99
CA PHE A 255 -0.73 -9.00 -1.12
C PHE A 255 -1.45 -7.82 -1.80
N GLU A 256 -0.91 -7.30 -2.91
CA GLU A 256 -1.62 -6.35 -3.78
C GLU A 256 -2.94 -6.96 -4.28
N TYR A 257 -2.96 -8.21 -4.71
CA TYR A 257 -4.18 -8.91 -5.11
C TYR A 257 -5.07 -9.32 -3.93
N ILE A 258 -4.48 -9.69 -2.80
CA ILE A 258 -5.24 -10.17 -1.64
C ILE A 258 -5.97 -9.02 -0.96
N TYR A 259 -5.28 -7.88 -0.75
CA TYR A 259 -5.81 -6.81 0.11
C TYR A 259 -5.64 -5.39 -0.42
N PHE A 260 -4.39 -4.96 -0.82
CA PHE A 260 -4.11 -3.54 -1.00
C PHE A 260 -4.86 -2.90 -2.14
N ALA A 261 -4.84 -3.50 -3.33
CA ALA A 261 -5.46 -2.90 -4.50
C ALA A 261 -7.00 -2.95 -4.43
N ARG A 262 -7.64 -1.97 -5.04
CA ARG A 262 -9.10 -1.97 -5.21
C ARG A 262 -9.52 -3.10 -6.16
N PRO A 263 -10.67 -3.74 -5.92
CA PRO A 263 -11.16 -4.83 -6.78
C PRO A 263 -11.33 -4.45 -8.26
N ASP A 264 -11.64 -3.19 -8.54
CA ASP A 264 -11.79 -2.65 -9.90
C ASP A 264 -10.47 -2.31 -10.59
N SER A 265 -9.33 -2.50 -9.92
CA SER A 265 -8.00 -2.31 -10.51
C SER A 265 -7.57 -3.53 -11.34
N VAL A 266 -6.78 -3.23 -12.38
CA VAL A 266 -6.03 -4.22 -13.17
C VAL A 266 -4.55 -3.95 -12.93
N ILE A 267 -3.81 -4.96 -12.50
CA ILE A 267 -2.38 -4.89 -12.24
C ILE A 267 -1.70 -5.93 -13.15
N GLU A 268 -0.78 -5.49 -13.98
CA GLU A 268 -0.02 -6.33 -14.90
C GLU A 268 -0.90 -7.24 -15.78
N GLY A 269 -2.03 -6.69 -16.20
CA GLY A 269 -3.01 -7.38 -17.05
C GLY A 269 -3.91 -8.37 -16.32
N ALA A 270 -3.85 -8.47 -14.98
CA ALA A 270 -4.73 -9.32 -14.19
C ALA A 270 -5.71 -8.49 -13.35
N SER A 271 -7.00 -8.87 -13.40
CA SER A 271 -8.04 -8.25 -12.57
C SER A 271 -7.89 -8.64 -11.11
N VAL A 272 -7.88 -7.65 -10.21
CA VAL A 272 -7.84 -7.85 -8.76
C VAL A 272 -9.11 -8.57 -8.29
N HIS A 273 -10.29 -8.20 -8.82
CA HIS A 273 -11.55 -8.87 -8.53
C HIS A 273 -11.50 -10.38 -8.87
N GLU A 274 -11.05 -10.74 -10.08
CA GLU A 274 -10.95 -12.14 -10.48
C GLU A 274 -9.92 -12.92 -9.66
N ALA A 275 -8.81 -12.28 -9.27
CA ALA A 275 -7.81 -12.89 -8.39
C ALA A 275 -8.42 -13.23 -7.01
N ARG A 276 -9.23 -12.34 -6.45
CA ARG A 276 -9.93 -12.59 -5.18
C ARG A 276 -11.03 -13.65 -5.30
N LEU A 277 -11.80 -13.67 -6.39
CA LEU A 277 -12.73 -14.77 -6.68
C LEU A 277 -12.00 -16.12 -6.68
N ARG A 278 -10.82 -16.16 -7.32
CA ARG A 278 -10.00 -17.38 -7.39
C ARG A 278 -9.45 -17.79 -6.02
N ALA A 279 -9.07 -16.82 -5.17
CA ALA A 279 -8.67 -17.10 -3.79
C ALA A 279 -9.79 -17.83 -3.02
N GLY A 280 -11.01 -17.37 -3.14
CA GLY A 280 -12.18 -18.02 -2.56
C GLY A 280 -12.43 -19.43 -3.10
N ALA A 281 -12.30 -19.63 -4.41
CA ALA A 281 -12.44 -20.94 -5.02
C ALA A 281 -11.38 -21.92 -4.51
N PHE A 282 -10.11 -21.51 -4.42
CA PHE A 282 -9.04 -22.33 -3.84
C PHE A 282 -9.30 -22.67 -2.37
N LEU A 283 -9.77 -21.72 -1.57
CA LEU A 283 -10.13 -21.96 -0.17
C LEU A 283 -11.25 -23.00 -0.03
N ALA A 284 -12.23 -23.02 -0.94
CA ALA A 284 -13.30 -24.02 -0.94
C ALA A 284 -12.77 -25.43 -1.25
N LEU A 285 -11.72 -25.53 -2.09
CA LEU A 285 -11.07 -26.79 -2.43
C LEU A 285 -10.13 -27.27 -1.31
N GLU A 286 -9.34 -26.35 -0.72
CA GLU A 286 -8.38 -26.69 0.34
C GLU A 286 -9.06 -26.99 1.67
N HIS A 287 -10.14 -26.26 1.98
CA HIS A 287 -10.82 -26.32 3.28
C HIS A 287 -12.34 -26.43 3.14
N PRO A 288 -12.85 -27.52 2.53
CA PRO A 288 -14.30 -27.74 2.41
C PRO A 288 -14.94 -27.88 3.79
N VAL A 289 -16.17 -27.41 3.92
CA VAL A 289 -16.96 -27.55 5.15
C VAL A 289 -18.45 -27.59 4.82
N GLN A 290 -19.21 -28.24 5.66
CA GLN A 290 -20.67 -28.27 5.60
C GLN A 290 -21.26 -27.06 6.33
N ALA A 291 -21.83 -26.12 5.60
CA ALA A 291 -22.41 -24.90 6.15
C ALA A 291 -23.63 -24.45 5.36
N ASP A 292 -24.38 -23.49 5.91
CA ASP A 292 -25.63 -23.04 5.36
C ASP A 292 -25.51 -21.73 4.57
N ILE A 293 -24.45 -20.99 4.82
CA ILE A 293 -24.20 -19.69 4.18
C ILE A 293 -22.72 -19.30 4.19
N VAL A 294 -22.26 -18.62 3.13
CA VAL A 294 -20.96 -17.95 3.03
C VAL A 294 -21.18 -16.46 3.17
N ILE A 295 -20.37 -15.81 3.99
CA ILE A 295 -20.35 -14.35 4.15
C ILE A 295 -18.89 -13.82 4.08
N GLY A 296 -18.70 -12.60 3.60
CA GLY A 296 -17.39 -11.93 3.58
C GLY A 296 -17.31 -10.82 4.61
N VAL A 297 -16.13 -10.61 5.17
CA VAL A 297 -15.83 -9.41 5.97
C VAL A 297 -15.65 -8.22 5.01
N PRO A 298 -16.45 -7.16 5.12
CA PRO A 298 -16.31 -6.00 4.22
C PRO A 298 -15.03 -5.19 4.49
N ASP A 299 -14.33 -4.68 3.46
CA ASP A 299 -14.66 -4.79 2.03
C ASP A 299 -13.85 -5.95 1.37
N SER A 300 -12.69 -6.29 1.87
CA SER A 300 -11.66 -7.18 1.28
C SER A 300 -12.09 -8.65 1.16
N GLY A 301 -12.88 -9.16 2.12
CA GLY A 301 -13.34 -10.56 2.10
C GLY A 301 -14.53 -10.84 1.17
N ILE A 302 -15.16 -9.81 0.57
CA ILE A 302 -16.41 -9.99 -0.19
C ILE A 302 -16.18 -10.82 -1.46
N ASP A 303 -15.20 -10.45 -2.29
CA ASP A 303 -14.95 -11.15 -3.55
C ASP A 303 -14.53 -12.60 -3.32
N ALA A 304 -13.65 -12.84 -2.34
CA ALA A 304 -13.26 -14.19 -1.97
C ALA A 304 -14.44 -15.02 -1.42
N ALA A 305 -15.38 -14.40 -0.70
CA ALA A 305 -16.60 -15.07 -0.25
C ALA A 305 -17.51 -15.47 -1.43
N ILE A 306 -17.63 -14.62 -2.44
CA ILE A 306 -18.35 -14.94 -3.67
C ILE A 306 -17.68 -16.12 -4.39
N GLY A 307 -16.35 -16.09 -4.53
CA GLY A 307 -15.59 -17.17 -5.14
C GLY A 307 -15.71 -18.50 -4.39
N TYR A 308 -15.67 -18.46 -3.05
CA TYR A 308 -15.90 -19.63 -2.20
C TYR A 308 -17.29 -20.19 -2.39
N SER A 309 -18.32 -19.32 -2.42
CA SER A 309 -19.72 -19.72 -2.65
C SER A 309 -19.91 -20.40 -4.00
N HIS A 310 -19.35 -19.83 -5.07
CA HIS A 310 -19.45 -20.41 -6.41
C HIS A 310 -18.82 -21.81 -6.48
N GLN A 311 -17.65 -21.98 -5.86
CA GLN A 311 -16.92 -23.25 -5.90
C GLN A 311 -17.55 -24.32 -4.99
N SER A 312 -18.02 -23.93 -3.79
CA SER A 312 -18.59 -24.88 -2.82
C SER A 312 -20.05 -25.19 -3.04
N GLY A 313 -20.79 -24.35 -3.78
CA GLY A 313 -22.24 -24.43 -3.92
C GLY A 313 -23.02 -23.94 -2.70
N ILE A 314 -22.37 -23.49 -1.62
CA ILE A 314 -22.99 -22.89 -0.45
C ILE A 314 -23.45 -21.48 -0.78
N PRO A 315 -24.71 -21.08 -0.52
CA PRO A 315 -25.20 -19.75 -0.88
C PRO A 315 -24.42 -18.62 -0.25
N TYR A 316 -24.12 -17.55 -1.01
CA TYR A 316 -23.58 -16.30 -0.49
C TYR A 316 -24.66 -15.43 0.12
N GLY A 317 -24.34 -14.72 1.21
CA GLY A 317 -25.23 -13.74 1.82
C GLY A 317 -24.47 -12.53 2.39
N ILE A 318 -25.14 -11.40 2.52
CA ILE A 318 -24.59 -10.19 3.14
C ILE A 318 -24.74 -10.32 4.66
N GLY A 319 -23.72 -10.90 5.30
CA GLY A 319 -23.71 -11.10 6.77
C GLY A 319 -23.34 -9.87 7.57
N PHE A 320 -22.64 -8.90 6.95
CA PHE A 320 -22.18 -7.66 7.58
C PHE A 320 -22.55 -6.44 6.76
N ILE A 321 -22.82 -5.34 7.45
CA ILE A 321 -22.91 -4.00 6.87
C ILE A 321 -21.84 -3.11 7.51
N LYS A 322 -20.98 -2.55 6.66
CA LYS A 322 -19.98 -1.55 7.07
C LYS A 322 -20.61 -0.16 7.05
N ASN A 323 -20.50 0.57 8.14
CA ASN A 323 -20.92 1.97 8.19
C ASN A 323 -19.94 2.83 7.38
N LYS A 324 -20.38 3.26 6.20
CA LYS A 324 -19.57 4.05 5.26
C LYS A 324 -19.30 5.50 5.72
N TYR A 325 -20.07 5.98 6.70
CA TYR A 325 -19.96 7.35 7.23
C TYR A 325 -18.94 7.47 8.36
N ILE A 326 -18.36 6.36 8.81
CA ILE A 326 -17.36 6.36 9.89
C ILE A 326 -15.97 6.19 9.27
N GLY A 327 -15.24 7.30 9.22
CA GLY A 327 -13.81 7.30 8.87
C GLY A 327 -12.93 6.76 10.01
N ARG A 328 -11.63 6.54 9.74
CA ARG A 328 -10.63 6.17 10.77
C ARG A 328 -10.39 7.26 11.80
N THR A 329 -10.66 8.51 11.44
CA THR A 329 -10.54 9.71 12.29
C THR A 329 -11.72 9.93 13.24
N PHE A 330 -12.72 9.03 13.24
CA PHE A 330 -13.87 9.16 14.15
C PHE A 330 -13.43 9.16 15.62
N ILE A 331 -13.55 10.31 16.26
CA ILE A 331 -13.31 10.50 17.69
C ILE A 331 -14.62 10.21 18.41
N SER A 332 -14.67 9.08 19.14
CA SER A 332 -15.82 8.76 19.99
C SER A 332 -15.88 9.78 21.16
N PRO A 333 -17.04 10.34 21.45
CA PRO A 333 -17.22 11.14 22.67
C PRO A 333 -16.98 10.26 23.91
N GLY A 334 -15.96 10.57 24.71
CA GLY A 334 -15.59 9.85 25.92
C GLY A 334 -14.60 8.71 25.70
N GLN A 335 -14.21 8.03 26.81
CA GLN A 335 -13.37 6.81 26.79
C GLN A 335 -14.19 5.60 26.33
N SER A 336 -14.58 5.56 25.06
CA SER A 336 -15.20 4.36 24.49
C SER A 336 -14.17 3.24 24.39
N SER A 337 -14.55 2.04 24.80
CA SER A 337 -13.71 0.86 24.69
C SER A 337 -13.38 0.57 23.22
N ARG A 338 -12.28 -0.13 22.95
CA ARG A 338 -11.94 -0.57 21.58
C ARG A 338 -13.02 -1.47 20.97
N GLU A 339 -13.82 -2.10 21.82
CA GLU A 339 -14.96 -2.94 21.40
C GLU A 339 -16.08 -2.10 20.80
N ASP A 340 -16.37 -0.92 21.35
CA ASP A 340 -17.39 -0.03 20.82
C ASP A 340 -17.04 0.50 19.43
N LYS A 341 -15.76 0.73 19.15
CA LYS A 341 -15.29 1.19 17.81
C LYS A 341 -15.53 0.17 16.69
N VAL A 342 -15.43 -1.13 16.98
CA VAL A 342 -15.74 -2.17 15.99
C VAL A 342 -17.24 -2.28 15.78
N ARG A 343 -18.06 -2.25 16.86
CA ARG A 343 -19.54 -2.28 16.77
C ARG A 343 -20.09 -1.12 15.93
N ILE A 344 -19.52 0.08 16.09
CA ILE A 344 -19.97 1.25 15.31
C ILE A 344 -19.63 1.11 13.83
N LYS A 345 -18.53 0.42 13.48
CA LYS A 345 -18.07 0.28 12.10
C LYS A 345 -18.71 -0.89 11.35
N LEU A 346 -19.01 -1.98 12.05
CA LEU A 346 -19.42 -3.22 11.42
C LEU A 346 -20.61 -3.84 12.18
N ASN A 347 -21.76 -3.93 11.52
CA ASN A 347 -22.97 -4.53 12.08
C ASN A 347 -23.30 -5.84 11.39
N VAL A 348 -23.70 -6.86 12.20
CA VAL A 348 -24.17 -8.15 11.69
C VAL A 348 -25.62 -8.03 11.23
N VAL A 349 -25.94 -8.62 10.09
CA VAL A 349 -27.33 -8.81 9.62
C VAL A 349 -27.88 -10.09 10.25
N ALA A 350 -28.48 -9.98 11.44
CA ALA A 350 -28.90 -11.13 12.24
C ALA A 350 -29.87 -12.08 11.48
N SER A 351 -30.77 -11.57 10.65
CA SER A 351 -31.66 -12.38 9.83
C SER A 351 -30.96 -13.31 8.84
N VAL A 352 -29.72 -12.99 8.48
CA VAL A 352 -28.90 -13.78 7.55
C VAL A 352 -28.16 -14.90 8.27
N VAL A 353 -27.71 -14.71 9.52
CA VAL A 353 -26.80 -15.62 10.23
C VAL A 353 -27.49 -16.42 11.36
N LYS A 354 -28.60 -15.95 11.89
CA LYS A 354 -29.27 -16.59 13.03
C LYS A 354 -29.68 -18.03 12.74
N GLY A 355 -29.27 -18.95 13.60
CA GLY A 355 -29.53 -20.38 13.50
C GLY A 355 -28.80 -21.11 12.39
N LYS A 356 -27.76 -20.45 11.75
CA LYS A 356 -27.00 -21.02 10.63
C LYS A 356 -25.58 -21.34 11.00
N ARG A 357 -25.01 -22.33 10.28
CA ARG A 357 -23.60 -22.60 10.19
C ARG A 357 -23.02 -21.67 9.12
N VAL A 358 -22.06 -20.83 9.51
CA VAL A 358 -21.54 -19.72 8.68
C VAL A 358 -20.13 -20.02 8.24
N VAL A 359 -19.84 -19.91 6.93
CA VAL A 359 -18.47 -19.74 6.44
C VAL A 359 -18.17 -18.25 6.39
N LEU A 360 -17.21 -17.82 7.19
CA LEU A 360 -16.74 -16.45 7.26
C LEU A 360 -15.44 -16.31 6.47
N ILE A 361 -15.42 -15.46 5.44
CA ILE A 361 -14.22 -15.20 4.63
C ILE A 361 -13.64 -13.85 5.02
N ASP A 362 -12.35 -13.84 5.32
CA ASP A 362 -11.56 -12.62 5.56
C ASP A 362 -10.25 -12.65 4.76
N ASP A 363 -9.58 -11.50 4.61
CA ASP A 363 -8.33 -11.43 3.85
C ASP A 363 -7.15 -12.01 4.62
N SER A 364 -7.03 -11.73 5.92
CA SER A 364 -5.83 -12.05 6.70
C SER A 364 -6.06 -12.05 8.21
N ILE A 365 -5.22 -12.76 8.95
CA ILE A 365 -5.13 -12.70 10.41
C ILE A 365 -3.68 -12.37 10.79
N VAL A 366 -3.46 -11.23 11.46
CA VAL A 366 -2.15 -10.82 11.95
C VAL A 366 -2.02 -11.10 13.45
N ARG A 367 -2.85 -10.46 14.28
CA ARG A 367 -2.84 -10.55 15.75
C ARG A 367 -4.05 -11.32 16.32
N GLY A 368 -5.05 -11.65 15.51
CA GLY A 368 -6.26 -12.38 15.89
C GLY A 368 -7.32 -11.55 16.65
N THR A 369 -6.99 -10.37 17.17
CA THR A 369 -7.94 -9.57 17.99
C THR A 369 -9.16 -9.09 17.22
N THR A 370 -9.00 -8.66 15.97
CA THR A 370 -10.09 -8.23 15.10
C THR A 370 -10.97 -9.41 14.71
N SER A 371 -10.35 -10.52 14.29
CA SER A 371 -11.07 -11.73 13.89
C SER A 371 -11.89 -12.31 15.04
N GLY A 372 -11.32 -12.38 16.25
CA GLY A 372 -12.06 -12.83 17.44
C GLY A 372 -13.29 -11.98 17.77
N ARG A 373 -13.20 -10.64 17.55
CA ARG A 373 -14.36 -9.75 17.72
C ARG A 373 -15.44 -9.98 16.67
N ILE A 374 -15.05 -10.16 15.42
CA ILE A 374 -15.97 -10.44 14.31
C ILE A 374 -16.71 -11.75 14.56
N VAL A 375 -16.00 -12.80 14.99
CA VAL A 375 -16.59 -14.10 15.36
C VAL A 375 -17.56 -13.94 16.52
N LYS A 376 -17.18 -13.20 17.57
CA LYS A 376 -18.06 -12.91 18.73
C LYS A 376 -19.36 -12.22 18.29
N LEU A 377 -19.29 -11.23 17.39
CA LEU A 377 -20.48 -10.56 16.86
C LEU A 377 -21.43 -11.54 16.13
N LEU A 378 -20.90 -12.50 15.36
CA LEU A 378 -21.70 -13.53 14.69
C LEU A 378 -22.38 -14.46 15.69
N ARG A 379 -21.65 -14.89 16.74
CA ARG A 379 -22.20 -15.70 17.83
C ARG A 379 -23.31 -14.98 18.59
N GLU A 380 -23.10 -13.71 18.94
CA GLU A 380 -24.12 -12.87 19.59
C GLU A 380 -25.37 -12.67 18.71
N ALA A 381 -25.19 -12.64 17.37
CA ALA A 381 -26.31 -12.60 16.41
C ALA A 381 -26.99 -13.94 16.20
N GLY A 382 -26.53 -15.03 16.83
CA GLY A 382 -27.14 -16.33 16.84
C GLY A 382 -26.66 -17.33 15.80
N ALA A 383 -25.45 -17.14 15.23
CA ALA A 383 -24.79 -18.16 14.41
C ALA A 383 -24.50 -19.42 15.27
N THR A 384 -24.82 -20.60 14.75
CA THR A 384 -24.60 -21.87 15.44
C THR A 384 -23.20 -22.39 15.31
N GLU A 385 -22.61 -22.23 14.12
CA GLU A 385 -21.20 -22.51 13.84
C GLU A 385 -20.59 -21.37 13.03
N VAL A 386 -19.27 -21.12 13.22
CA VAL A 386 -18.48 -20.14 12.46
C VAL A 386 -17.20 -20.79 11.98
N HIS A 387 -17.11 -21.04 10.68
CA HIS A 387 -15.96 -21.60 10.01
C HIS A 387 -15.20 -20.50 9.28
N MET A 388 -14.04 -20.09 9.81
CA MET A 388 -13.27 -19.00 9.21
C MET A 388 -12.35 -19.52 8.11
N ARG A 389 -12.31 -18.82 6.99
CA ARG A 389 -11.40 -19.05 5.85
C ARG A 389 -10.71 -17.74 5.52
N VAL A 390 -9.40 -17.81 5.40
CA VAL A 390 -8.52 -16.64 5.23
C VAL A 390 -7.87 -16.71 3.86
N SER A 391 -8.11 -15.70 3.02
CA SER A 391 -7.62 -15.68 1.64
C SER A 391 -6.12 -15.36 1.50
N ALA A 392 -5.42 -15.13 2.59
CA ALA A 392 -3.96 -15.13 2.66
C ALA A 392 -3.43 -16.37 3.39
N PRO A 393 -2.16 -16.77 3.14
CA PRO A 393 -1.42 -17.67 4.02
C PRO A 393 -1.16 -17.03 5.39
N PRO A 394 -0.80 -17.80 6.43
CA PRO A 394 -0.44 -17.24 7.73
C PRO A 394 0.83 -16.39 7.65
N PHE A 395 0.82 -15.21 8.29
CA PHE A 395 2.00 -14.38 8.42
C PHE A 395 2.99 -14.96 9.41
N LEU A 396 4.20 -15.29 8.94
CA LEU A 396 5.27 -15.90 9.73
C LEU A 396 6.53 -15.03 9.81
N ASN A 397 6.65 -14.01 8.98
CA ASN A 397 7.83 -13.18 8.88
C ASN A 397 7.47 -11.71 8.69
N PRO A 398 8.33 -10.76 9.15
CA PRO A 398 8.14 -9.34 8.90
C PRO A 398 8.24 -9.01 7.40
N CYS A 399 7.68 -7.88 7.02
CA CYS A 399 7.82 -7.33 5.67
C CYS A 399 8.86 -6.20 5.68
N TYR A 400 9.81 -6.25 4.73
CA TYR A 400 10.81 -5.19 4.55
C TYR A 400 10.52 -4.31 3.33
N TYR A 401 9.41 -4.55 2.61
CA TYR A 401 9.08 -3.91 1.33
C TYR A 401 7.88 -2.94 1.41
N GLY A 402 7.48 -2.56 2.64
CA GLY A 402 6.50 -1.48 2.86
C GLY A 402 5.20 -1.89 3.56
N THR A 403 4.89 -3.19 3.71
CA THR A 403 3.73 -3.61 4.52
C THR A 403 4.06 -3.47 6.02
N ASP A 404 3.11 -2.93 6.81
CA ASP A 404 3.28 -2.72 8.26
C ASP A 404 3.20 -4.05 9.05
N ILE A 405 4.19 -4.88 8.84
CA ILE A 405 4.46 -6.12 9.58
C ILE A 405 5.89 -6.02 10.10
N ASP A 406 6.05 -5.43 11.28
CA ASP A 406 7.32 -4.97 11.82
C ASP A 406 8.11 -6.05 12.56
N SER A 407 7.42 -7.02 13.19
CA SER A 407 8.07 -7.97 14.09
C SER A 407 7.29 -9.28 14.19
N ARG A 408 8.03 -10.38 14.32
CA ARG A 408 7.48 -11.71 14.58
C ARG A 408 6.71 -11.80 15.90
N GLU A 409 7.06 -10.97 16.88
CA GLU A 409 6.43 -10.95 18.19
C GLU A 409 4.92 -10.61 18.13
N HIS A 410 4.51 -9.89 17.12
CA HIS A 410 3.13 -9.48 16.93
C HIS A 410 2.32 -10.43 16.04
N LEU A 411 2.94 -11.43 15.43
CA LEU A 411 2.29 -12.36 14.51
C LEU A 411 1.76 -13.58 15.27
N ILE A 412 0.43 -13.73 15.33
CA ILE A 412 -0.19 -14.83 16.09
C ILE A 412 0.25 -16.20 15.58
N ALA A 413 0.44 -16.34 14.26
CA ALA A 413 0.87 -17.61 13.65
C ALA A 413 2.33 -17.99 13.93
N CYS A 414 3.15 -17.07 14.48
CA CYS A 414 4.50 -17.40 14.94
C CYS A 414 4.52 -18.10 16.30
N HIS A 415 3.44 -17.96 17.08
CA HIS A 415 3.37 -18.42 18.47
C HIS A 415 2.33 -19.51 18.70
N HIS A 416 1.39 -19.68 17.77
CA HIS A 416 0.26 -20.58 17.91
C HIS A 416 0.05 -21.41 16.65
N SER A 417 -0.32 -22.67 16.81
CA SER A 417 -0.80 -23.51 15.73
C SER A 417 -2.16 -23.03 15.19
N ILE A 418 -2.53 -23.44 14.00
CA ILE A 418 -3.82 -23.08 13.39
C ILE A 418 -5.00 -23.47 14.31
N LYS A 419 -4.90 -24.59 15.00
CA LYS A 419 -5.93 -25.03 15.96
C LYS A 419 -6.01 -24.08 17.15
N GLU A 420 -4.89 -23.72 17.76
CA GLU A 420 -4.87 -22.77 18.89
C GLU A 420 -5.37 -21.39 18.45
N ILE A 421 -5.01 -20.92 17.24
CA ILE A 421 -5.57 -19.68 16.69
C ILE A 421 -7.10 -19.77 16.55
N SER A 422 -7.62 -20.90 16.04
CA SER A 422 -9.06 -21.15 15.94
C SER A 422 -9.75 -21.07 17.31
N ASP A 423 -9.15 -21.68 18.33
CA ASP A 423 -9.65 -21.67 19.71
C ASP A 423 -9.60 -20.23 20.30
N ILE A 424 -8.53 -19.49 20.06
CA ILE A 424 -8.34 -18.10 20.55
C ILE A 424 -9.37 -17.16 19.93
N ILE A 425 -9.65 -17.27 18.62
CA ILE A 425 -10.63 -16.41 17.93
C ILE A 425 -12.08 -16.90 18.06
N GLY A 426 -12.29 -18.13 18.61
CA GLY A 426 -13.62 -18.69 18.90
C GLY A 426 -14.34 -19.30 17.71
N THR A 427 -13.63 -19.80 16.70
CA THR A 427 -14.18 -20.46 15.51
C THR A 427 -14.28 -21.97 15.70
N ASP A 428 -15.20 -22.61 14.97
CA ASP A 428 -15.34 -24.08 14.93
C ASP A 428 -14.30 -24.71 14.00
N SER A 429 -13.82 -23.97 13.00
CA SER A 429 -12.68 -24.35 12.18
C SER A 429 -12.01 -23.13 11.53
N LEU A 430 -10.72 -23.21 11.30
CA LEU A 430 -9.92 -22.20 10.63
C LEU A 430 -9.13 -22.83 9.48
N GLY A 431 -9.13 -22.18 8.32
CA GLY A 431 -8.34 -22.56 7.16
C GLY A 431 -7.71 -21.34 6.49
N TYR A 432 -6.44 -21.44 6.16
CA TYR A 432 -5.68 -20.43 5.41
C TYR A 432 -5.42 -20.90 4.00
N LEU A 433 -5.40 -19.97 3.05
CA LEU A 433 -4.94 -20.26 1.70
C LEU A 433 -3.48 -20.71 1.74
N SER A 434 -3.11 -21.72 0.94
CA SER A 434 -1.72 -22.14 0.81
C SER A 434 -0.88 -21.11 0.05
N VAL A 435 0.44 -21.03 0.36
CA VAL A 435 1.38 -20.17 -0.38
C VAL A 435 1.42 -20.55 -1.85
N GLU A 436 1.30 -21.84 -2.17
CA GLU A 436 1.27 -22.33 -3.54
C GLU A 436 0.09 -21.76 -4.34
N ASN A 437 -1.13 -21.79 -3.76
CA ASN A 437 -2.30 -21.25 -4.43
C ASN A 437 -2.36 -19.72 -4.38
N ALA A 438 -1.76 -19.08 -3.36
CA ALA A 438 -1.58 -17.63 -3.35
C ALA A 438 -0.74 -17.14 -4.56
N LYS A 439 0.29 -17.89 -4.97
CA LYS A 439 1.08 -17.59 -6.17
C LYS A 439 0.31 -17.81 -7.50
N LYS A 440 -0.89 -18.39 -7.47
CA LYS A 440 -1.73 -18.67 -8.67
C LYS A 440 -2.95 -17.75 -8.76
N LEU A 441 -3.06 -16.73 -7.89
CA LEU A 441 -4.25 -15.87 -7.83
C LEU A 441 -4.46 -15.06 -9.09
N ALA A 442 -3.42 -14.48 -9.65
CA ALA A 442 -3.50 -13.68 -10.86
C ALA A 442 -3.21 -14.53 -12.11
N VAL A 443 -4.04 -14.37 -13.14
CA VAL A 443 -3.81 -14.92 -14.48
C VAL A 443 -3.57 -13.75 -15.41
N HIS A 444 -2.33 -13.63 -15.86
CA HIS A 444 -1.91 -12.55 -16.74
C HIS A 444 -2.35 -12.84 -18.18
N ALA A 445 -3.01 -11.88 -18.80
CA ALA A 445 -3.60 -12.02 -20.14
C ALA A 445 -2.55 -12.34 -21.24
N ASN A 446 -1.27 -12.03 -21.01
CA ASN A 446 -0.20 -12.14 -21.99
C ASN A 446 0.78 -13.31 -21.77
N GLY A 447 0.44 -14.27 -20.90
CA GLY A 447 1.33 -15.41 -20.59
C GLY A 447 2.63 -14.99 -19.91
N CYS A 448 2.68 -13.80 -19.30
CA CYS A 448 3.82 -13.35 -18.51
C CYS A 448 3.93 -14.23 -17.27
N GLU A 449 5.03 -14.94 -17.10
CA GLU A 449 5.34 -15.63 -15.84
C GLU A 449 5.82 -14.60 -14.82
N CYS A 450 4.87 -13.87 -14.22
CA CYS A 450 5.18 -12.97 -13.14
C CYS A 450 5.40 -13.76 -11.85
N GLY A 451 6.58 -13.65 -11.26
CA GLY A 451 6.83 -14.16 -9.93
C GLY A 451 6.18 -13.28 -8.87
N TYR A 452 5.99 -13.85 -7.67
CA TYR A 452 5.39 -13.12 -6.55
C TYR A 452 6.29 -13.11 -5.33
N CYS A 453 6.36 -11.96 -4.65
CA CYS A 453 6.88 -11.89 -3.30
C CYS A 453 5.85 -12.48 -2.34
N THR A 454 6.28 -13.53 -1.63
CA THR A 454 5.53 -14.18 -0.56
C THR A 454 6.34 -14.22 0.73
N ALA A 455 7.35 -13.36 0.87
CA ALA A 455 8.34 -13.41 1.95
C ALA A 455 7.72 -13.33 3.36
N CYS A 456 6.67 -12.54 3.55
CA CYS A 456 5.94 -12.47 4.82
C CYS A 456 5.28 -13.82 5.23
N PHE A 457 5.05 -14.73 4.28
CA PHE A 457 4.52 -16.07 4.50
C PHE A 457 5.63 -17.13 4.50
N SER A 458 6.53 -17.10 3.50
CA SER A 458 7.53 -18.16 3.26
C SER A 458 8.88 -17.92 3.97
N GLY A 459 9.23 -16.67 4.27
CA GLY A 459 10.57 -16.29 4.73
C GLY A 459 11.63 -16.19 3.62
N GLU A 460 11.23 -16.38 2.36
CA GLU A 460 12.11 -16.26 1.19
C GLU A 460 12.07 -14.82 0.67
N TYR A 461 13.09 -14.03 1.01
CA TYR A 461 13.18 -12.62 0.60
C TYR A 461 13.91 -12.49 -0.73
N PRO A 462 13.35 -11.73 -1.72
CA PRO A 462 13.99 -11.53 -3.02
C PRO A 462 15.27 -10.68 -3.00
N THR A 463 15.51 -9.94 -1.93
CA THR A 463 16.72 -9.12 -1.73
C THR A 463 17.39 -9.45 -0.40
N ASP A 464 18.64 -9.00 -0.22
CA ASP A 464 19.24 -8.97 1.10
C ASP A 464 18.39 -8.11 2.04
N ILE A 465 18.21 -8.57 3.27
CA ILE A 465 17.42 -7.89 4.30
C ILE A 465 18.32 -7.34 5.40
N PRO A 466 17.91 -6.27 6.10
CA PRO A 466 18.67 -5.75 7.24
C PRO A 466 18.86 -6.83 8.32
N THR A 467 20.08 -6.97 8.83
CA THR A 467 20.40 -7.91 9.93
C THR A 467 19.83 -7.44 11.27
N GLU A 468 19.62 -6.13 11.43
CA GLU A 468 19.00 -5.50 12.61
C GLU A 468 18.03 -4.40 12.18
N MET A 469 16.87 -4.32 12.83
CA MET A 469 15.99 -3.15 12.70
C MET A 469 16.55 -2.02 13.55
N HIS A 470 17.20 -1.06 12.90
CA HIS A 470 17.73 0.13 13.57
C HIS A 470 16.60 1.13 13.84
N LYS A 471 16.28 1.37 15.12
CA LYS A 471 15.45 2.52 15.52
C LYS A 471 16.24 3.79 15.33
N ASP A 472 15.58 4.87 14.87
CA ASP A 472 16.22 6.16 14.71
C ASP A 472 16.89 6.58 16.04
N LYS A 473 18.15 7.00 15.96
CA LYS A 473 18.92 7.45 17.14
C LYS A 473 18.26 8.64 17.86
N PHE A 474 17.46 9.42 17.14
CA PHE A 474 16.74 10.59 17.66
C PHE A 474 15.42 10.24 18.36
N ASP A 475 14.89 9.04 18.18
CA ASP A 475 13.70 8.55 18.89
C ASP A 475 14.04 8.00 20.29
N ARG A 476 15.33 7.95 20.66
CA ARG A 476 15.79 7.47 21.97
C ARG A 476 16.19 8.65 22.87
N LYS A 477 15.73 8.62 24.11
CA LYS A 477 16.20 9.58 25.13
C LYS A 477 17.68 9.32 25.41
N ILE A 478 18.45 10.39 25.55
CA ILE A 478 19.89 10.31 25.88
C ILE A 478 20.13 9.51 27.18
N SER A 479 19.21 9.58 28.15
CA SER A 479 19.26 8.80 29.38
C SER A 479 19.16 7.28 29.15
N GLU A 480 18.39 6.82 28.17
CA GLU A 480 18.25 5.41 27.83
C GLU A 480 19.48 4.83 27.11
N SER A 481 20.29 5.67 26.46
CA SER A 481 21.53 5.24 25.79
C SER A 481 22.69 5.03 26.77
N LYS A 482 22.66 5.62 27.96
CA LYS A 482 23.73 5.50 28.99
C LYS A 482 23.61 4.23 29.84
N GLU A 483 22.44 3.61 29.94
CA GLU A 483 22.25 2.38 30.72
C GLU A 483 22.84 1.12 30.07
N LYS A 484 23.07 1.13 28.75
CA LYS A 484 23.67 -0.02 28.01
C LYS A 484 25.19 -0.02 27.92
N THR A 485 25.86 1.01 28.41
CA THR A 485 27.34 1.11 28.42
C THR A 485 27.95 0.73 29.77
N THR A 486 27.16 0.29 30.74
CA THR A 486 27.59 -0.02 32.11
C THR A 486 27.29 -1.48 32.52
N THR A 487 27.09 -2.39 31.55
CA THR A 487 27.04 -3.85 31.84
C THR A 487 28.02 -4.60 30.98
#